data_cb4a77843e1cfa764c668c4c19d57f2f
#
_entry.id   cb4a77843e1cfa764c668c4c19d57f2f
#
_cell.length_a   1.000
_cell.length_b   1.000
_cell.length_c   1.000
_cell.angle_alpha   90.00
_cell.angle_beta   90.00
_cell.angle_gamma   90.00
#
_symmetry.space_group_name_H-M   'P 1'
#
loop_
_entity.id
_entity.type
_entity.pdbx_description
1 polymer ?
#
loop_
_entity_poly.entity_id
_entity_poly.type
_entity_poly.pdbx_seq_one_letter_code
_entity_poly.pdbx_strand_id
1 'polypeptide(L)'
;MNQGLTFWGWLFLAAAWGTILVLTIYCFSRVLLHKKKKGTGPVETGGRAQWATRIGLILAMAGNAIGLGNFLRFPVKAAANGGGAFMIPYFCALLFLGVPLMWVEWSIGRHGGVHGHGTTPGMFSLLWKHPAARYLGALGISLPFIIVVYYTFIESWTLGFSWFSGTGKYFGLDNREAMGQFLKGYQRVENNQFFSSWLPLLVFLAITIFLNYYFLRKGISKGIEVLAKIGMPVLLVFGIVLAVRVLTLGTPASGVSSVGAGMGFMWNPDFSQLGRATVWLVAAGQIFFTLSLGQGIINTYASYLREKDDVTLNGLTTSMTNEFAEVILGGTIAIPVAVAFFGVVETKLIANEGAFNLGFQSLPVIFQKIPMGQIFGAMWFLLLFIAGITSSVALTSPAVAFLEDEFKWKRTKAVNTVFAVMVACTVLVVAFFKFGFLDELDFWAGTFGLVVFATIEIVIFSWIFGVKKGWKDMHLGADMKVPKIFKFILKYVTPVYMLVVLGAWTYQEAIGKFLMKGEEQSRHPYLWGARAMFIGLILVTVLMVWLAWRKKNKQAVSQ
;
A
#
# COMPACT_ATOMS: atom_id res chain seq x y z
N MET A 1 -16.13 -13.46 26.99
CA MET A 1 -15.82 -13.25 25.56
C MET A 1 -14.54 -13.97 25.09
N ASN A 2 -14.20 -15.09 25.71
CA ASN A 2 -13.05 -15.93 25.29
C ASN A 2 -13.51 -17.16 24.47
N GLN A 3 -14.53 -16.99 23.64
CA GLN A 3 -15.04 -18.07 22.81
C GLN A 3 -14.20 -18.17 21.55
N GLY A 4 -13.75 -19.38 21.22
CA GLY A 4 -13.16 -19.70 19.93
C GLY A 4 -14.14 -19.46 18.78
N LEU A 5 -13.83 -19.98 17.61
CA LEU A 5 -14.72 -19.89 16.44
C LEU A 5 -16.07 -20.58 16.72
N THR A 6 -17.16 -19.83 16.50
CA THR A 6 -18.52 -20.36 16.47
C THR A 6 -18.78 -21.10 15.15
N PHE A 7 -19.90 -21.82 15.03
CA PHE A 7 -20.30 -22.42 13.75
C PHE A 7 -20.36 -21.38 12.61
N TRP A 8 -20.96 -20.24 12.85
CA TRP A 8 -21.02 -19.15 11.87
C TRP A 8 -19.65 -18.53 11.59
N GLY A 9 -18.77 -18.48 12.60
CA GLY A 9 -17.38 -18.04 12.43
C GLY A 9 -16.59 -19.00 11.54
N TRP A 10 -16.74 -20.31 11.71
CA TRP A 10 -16.13 -21.30 10.83
C TRP A 10 -16.64 -21.21 9.40
N LEU A 11 -17.96 -21.04 9.23
CA LEU A 11 -18.56 -20.88 7.90
C LEU A 11 -18.05 -19.61 7.20
N PHE A 12 -18.00 -18.50 7.92
CA PHE A 12 -17.51 -17.21 7.39
C PHE A 12 -16.02 -17.26 7.02
N LEU A 13 -15.19 -17.83 7.90
CA LEU A 13 -13.77 -18.05 7.64
C LEU A 13 -13.57 -18.96 6.42
N ALA A 14 -14.26 -20.10 6.37
CA ALA A 14 -14.14 -21.05 5.25
C ALA A 14 -14.58 -20.43 3.92
N ALA A 15 -15.66 -19.64 3.92
CA ALA A 15 -16.14 -18.94 2.74
C ALA A 15 -15.12 -17.86 2.28
N ALA A 16 -14.60 -17.06 3.21
CA ALA A 16 -13.64 -16.00 2.90
C ALA A 16 -12.29 -16.56 2.42
N TRP A 17 -11.67 -17.46 3.20
CA TRP A 17 -10.39 -18.07 2.83
C TRP A 17 -10.53 -18.95 1.59
N GLY A 18 -11.61 -19.74 1.50
CA GLY A 18 -11.88 -20.58 0.33
C GLY A 18 -11.99 -19.73 -0.94
N THR A 19 -12.72 -18.62 -0.90
CA THR A 19 -12.84 -17.70 -2.04
C THR A 19 -11.48 -17.11 -2.42
N ILE A 20 -10.72 -16.59 -1.45
CA ILE A 20 -9.39 -16.01 -1.71
C ILE A 20 -8.45 -17.05 -2.30
N LEU A 21 -8.36 -18.24 -1.70
CA LEU A 21 -7.48 -19.32 -2.17
C LEU A 21 -7.87 -19.81 -3.57
N VAL A 22 -9.16 -20.10 -3.80
CA VAL A 22 -9.65 -20.58 -5.10
C VAL A 22 -9.38 -19.55 -6.18
N LEU A 23 -9.68 -18.27 -5.94
CA LEU A 23 -9.42 -17.20 -6.92
C LEU A 23 -7.92 -16.99 -7.13
N THR A 24 -7.10 -17.02 -6.09
CA THR A 24 -5.65 -16.90 -6.20
C THR A 24 -5.08 -18.04 -7.04
N ILE A 25 -5.42 -19.31 -6.71
CA ILE A 25 -4.97 -20.49 -7.45
C ILE A 25 -5.47 -20.45 -8.90
N TYR A 26 -6.74 -20.10 -9.12
CA TYR A 26 -7.31 -19.95 -10.46
C TYR A 26 -6.53 -18.91 -11.28
N CYS A 27 -6.31 -17.72 -10.71
CA CYS A 27 -5.61 -16.64 -11.38
C CYS A 27 -4.17 -17.04 -11.73
N PHE A 28 -3.40 -17.58 -10.77
CA PHE A 28 -2.03 -18.02 -11.04
C PHE A 28 -1.97 -19.17 -12.04
N SER A 29 -2.88 -20.15 -11.96
CA SER A 29 -2.94 -21.24 -12.94
C SER A 29 -3.16 -20.71 -14.36
N ARG A 30 -4.09 -19.76 -14.53
CA ARG A 30 -4.34 -19.12 -15.84
C ARG A 30 -3.13 -18.32 -16.34
N VAL A 31 -2.46 -17.60 -15.44
CA VAL A 31 -1.25 -16.84 -15.79
C VAL A 31 -0.11 -17.75 -16.22
N LEU A 32 0.10 -18.89 -15.53
CA LEU A 32 1.21 -19.79 -15.77
C LEU A 32 0.95 -20.75 -16.95
N LEU A 33 -0.29 -21.23 -17.07
CA LEU A 33 -0.66 -22.23 -18.11
C LEU A 33 -0.96 -21.59 -19.47
N HIS A 34 -1.19 -20.27 -19.51
CA HIS A 34 -1.49 -19.63 -20.78
C HIS A 34 -0.22 -19.51 -21.62
N LYS A 35 -0.02 -20.46 -22.54
CA LYS A 35 1.04 -20.38 -23.55
C LYS A 35 0.87 -19.07 -24.34
N LYS A 36 1.90 -18.22 -24.35
CA LYS A 36 1.96 -17.07 -25.25
C LYS A 36 1.47 -17.53 -26.62
N LYS A 37 0.34 -17.01 -27.09
CA LYS A 37 0.07 -17.00 -28.53
C LYS A 37 1.29 -16.34 -29.15
N LYS A 38 2.06 -17.11 -29.92
CA LYS A 38 3.18 -16.61 -30.74
C LYS A 38 2.59 -15.56 -31.68
N GLY A 39 2.55 -14.35 -31.25
CA GLY A 39 2.08 -13.20 -31.98
C GLY A 39 3.11 -12.12 -31.89
N THR A 40 3.87 -11.99 -32.94
CA THR A 40 4.68 -10.85 -33.33
C THR A 40 5.86 -10.52 -32.40
N GLY A 41 7.02 -10.42 -32.99
CA GLY A 41 8.28 -9.94 -32.45
C GLY A 41 8.19 -8.58 -31.78
N PRO A 42 9.28 -8.00 -31.29
CA PRO A 42 9.27 -6.73 -30.61
C PRO A 42 8.57 -5.70 -31.50
N VAL A 43 7.35 -5.34 -31.17
CA VAL A 43 6.77 -4.11 -31.69
C VAL A 43 7.62 -3.01 -31.06
N GLU A 44 8.40 -2.33 -31.86
CA GLU A 44 9.13 -1.12 -31.50
C GLU A 44 8.13 -0.04 -31.09
N THR A 45 7.63 -0.12 -29.88
CA THR A 45 6.93 0.99 -29.24
C THR A 45 8.02 1.94 -28.70
N GLY A 46 8.56 2.77 -29.58
CA GLY A 46 9.35 3.95 -29.23
C GLY A 46 10.46 3.81 -28.17
N GLY A 47 11.14 2.63 -28.05
CA GLY A 47 12.29 2.45 -27.16
C GLY A 47 11.99 2.42 -25.64
N ARG A 48 10.72 2.32 -25.21
CA ARG A 48 10.38 2.20 -23.78
C ARG A 48 10.69 0.81 -23.23
N ALA A 49 11.16 0.77 -21.97
CA ALA A 49 11.35 -0.49 -21.24
C ALA A 49 10.04 -1.29 -21.18
N GLN A 50 10.15 -2.62 -21.16
CA GLN A 50 9.02 -3.54 -21.04
C GLN A 50 9.31 -4.55 -19.92
N TRP A 51 8.27 -5.14 -19.37
CA TRP A 51 8.40 -6.27 -18.45
C TRP A 51 9.00 -7.48 -19.18
N ALA A 52 10.01 -8.10 -18.59
CA ALA A 52 10.66 -9.26 -19.20
C ALA A 52 9.72 -10.48 -19.17
N THR A 53 8.93 -10.64 -18.12
CA THR A 53 8.03 -11.78 -17.93
C THR A 53 6.68 -11.36 -17.34
N ARG A 54 5.61 -12.09 -17.70
CA ARG A 54 4.28 -11.87 -17.14
C ARG A 54 4.25 -12.12 -15.63
N ILE A 55 4.93 -13.18 -15.16
CA ILE A 55 5.03 -13.48 -13.72
C ILE A 55 5.79 -12.38 -12.97
N GLY A 56 6.85 -11.84 -13.56
CA GLY A 56 7.59 -10.73 -12.95
C GLY A 56 6.75 -9.46 -12.80
N LEU A 57 5.94 -9.14 -13.82
CA LEU A 57 4.96 -8.05 -13.72
C LEU A 57 3.97 -8.29 -12.56
N ILE A 58 3.37 -9.48 -12.49
CA ILE A 58 2.37 -9.80 -11.46
C ILE A 58 3.00 -9.74 -10.07
N LEU A 59 4.20 -10.31 -9.89
CA LEU A 59 4.90 -10.24 -8.62
C LEU A 59 5.30 -8.81 -8.25
N ALA A 60 5.66 -7.97 -9.23
CA ALA A 60 5.96 -6.56 -8.99
C ALA A 60 4.71 -5.77 -8.58
N MET A 61 3.58 -6.05 -9.22
CA MET A 61 2.30 -5.43 -8.88
C MET A 61 1.77 -5.93 -7.53
N ALA A 62 1.89 -7.24 -7.26
CA ALA A 62 1.58 -7.80 -5.95
C ALA A 62 2.49 -7.22 -4.87
N GLY A 63 3.80 -7.08 -5.13
CA GLY A 63 4.75 -6.46 -4.21
C GLY A 63 4.50 -4.98 -3.98
N ASN A 64 3.92 -4.26 -4.95
CA ASN A 64 3.43 -2.91 -4.72
C ASN A 64 2.20 -2.89 -3.79
N ALA A 65 1.26 -3.81 -3.99
CA ALA A 65 0.06 -3.90 -3.16
C ALA A 65 0.37 -4.45 -1.75
N ILE A 66 1.20 -5.50 -1.64
CA ILE A 66 1.59 -6.10 -0.36
C ILE A 66 2.68 -5.25 0.30
N GLY A 67 2.27 -4.33 1.15
CA GLY A 67 3.13 -3.40 1.87
C GLY A 67 3.04 -3.55 3.39
N LEU A 68 3.56 -2.57 4.10
CA LEU A 68 3.45 -2.49 5.57
C LEU A 68 1.99 -2.49 6.04
N GLY A 69 1.08 -2.00 5.20
CA GLY A 69 -0.34 -1.92 5.49
C GLY A 69 -1.00 -3.26 5.78
N ASN A 70 -0.63 -4.29 5.04
CA ASN A 70 -1.21 -5.64 5.17
C ASN A 70 -0.92 -6.29 6.52
N PHE A 71 0.23 -6.01 7.10
CA PHE A 71 0.70 -6.65 8.33
C PHE A 71 0.62 -5.75 9.57
N LEU A 72 0.59 -4.43 9.38
CA LEU A 72 0.51 -3.47 10.49
C LEU A 72 -0.85 -2.75 10.54
N ARG A 73 -1.29 -2.14 9.42
CA ARG A 73 -2.50 -1.31 9.41
C ARG A 73 -3.79 -2.14 9.43
N PHE A 74 -3.88 -3.18 8.59
CA PHE A 74 -5.06 -4.02 8.52
C PHE A 74 -5.43 -4.67 9.86
N PRO A 75 -4.50 -5.38 10.55
CA PRO A 75 -4.83 -5.97 11.84
C PRO A 75 -5.32 -4.95 12.86
N VAL A 76 -4.71 -3.77 12.88
CA VAL A 76 -5.11 -2.68 13.78
C VAL A 76 -6.50 -2.16 13.43
N LYS A 77 -6.79 -1.89 12.15
CA LYS A 77 -8.12 -1.43 11.72
C LYS A 77 -9.19 -2.48 12.00
N ALA A 78 -8.90 -3.75 11.77
CA ALA A 78 -9.82 -4.84 12.10
C ALA A 78 -10.07 -4.94 13.62
N ALA A 79 -9.02 -4.92 14.44
CA ALA A 79 -9.16 -5.03 15.89
C ALA A 79 -9.89 -3.82 16.51
N ALA A 80 -9.55 -2.60 16.10
CA ALA A 80 -10.18 -1.38 16.58
C ALA A 80 -11.68 -1.29 16.20
N ASN A 81 -12.07 -1.89 15.08
CA ASN A 81 -13.45 -1.86 14.57
C ASN A 81 -14.23 -3.17 14.78
N GLY A 82 -13.85 -3.96 15.78
CA GLY A 82 -14.64 -5.09 16.26
C GLY A 82 -14.36 -6.44 15.59
N GLY A 83 -13.22 -6.59 14.89
CA GLY A 83 -12.83 -7.87 14.30
C GLY A 83 -13.80 -8.36 13.24
N GLY A 84 -14.61 -9.39 13.53
CA GLY A 84 -15.59 -9.94 12.61
C GLY A 84 -16.64 -8.95 12.09
N ALA A 85 -16.93 -7.90 12.85
CA ALA A 85 -17.79 -6.80 12.41
C ALA A 85 -17.16 -5.99 11.26
N PHE A 86 -15.85 -5.79 11.28
CA PHE A 86 -15.11 -5.08 10.26
C PHE A 86 -14.99 -5.87 8.95
N MET A 87 -14.87 -7.20 9.02
CA MET A 87 -14.63 -8.04 7.85
C MET A 87 -15.76 -7.99 6.82
N ILE A 88 -17.00 -7.76 7.24
CA ILE A 88 -18.15 -7.67 6.31
C ILE A 88 -18.05 -6.40 5.44
N PRO A 89 -17.96 -5.18 6.00
CA PRO A 89 -17.69 -3.96 5.22
C PRO A 89 -16.41 -4.04 4.38
N TYR A 90 -15.37 -4.71 4.89
CA TYR A 90 -14.11 -4.89 4.18
C TYR A 90 -14.31 -5.66 2.86
N PHE A 91 -14.96 -6.81 2.89
CA PHE A 91 -15.24 -7.58 1.67
C PHE A 91 -16.23 -6.88 0.72
N CYS A 92 -17.19 -6.14 1.26
CA CYS A 92 -18.04 -5.28 0.43
C CYS A 92 -17.22 -4.19 -0.28
N ALA A 93 -16.31 -3.52 0.43
CA ALA A 93 -15.43 -2.52 -0.17
C ALA A 93 -14.48 -3.15 -1.21
N LEU A 94 -13.93 -4.34 -0.95
CA LEU A 94 -13.12 -5.07 -1.93
C LEU A 94 -13.90 -5.32 -3.23
N LEU A 95 -15.16 -5.78 -3.13
CA LEU A 95 -15.98 -6.15 -4.28
C LEU A 95 -16.46 -4.92 -5.08
N PHE A 96 -16.87 -3.84 -4.40
CA PHE A 96 -17.50 -2.68 -5.02
C PHE A 96 -16.54 -1.53 -5.31
N LEU A 97 -15.38 -1.47 -4.66
CA LEU A 97 -14.34 -0.47 -4.85
C LEU A 97 -13.02 -1.10 -5.31
N GLY A 98 -12.44 -2.00 -4.53
CA GLY A 98 -11.10 -2.51 -4.73
C GLY A 98 -10.88 -3.13 -6.09
N VAL A 99 -11.58 -4.21 -6.39
CA VAL A 99 -11.46 -4.94 -7.67
C VAL A 99 -11.87 -4.07 -8.87
N PRO A 100 -13.00 -3.31 -8.84
CA PRO A 100 -13.35 -2.41 -9.94
C PRO A 100 -12.31 -1.32 -10.22
N LEU A 101 -11.79 -0.65 -9.20
CA LEU A 101 -10.77 0.38 -9.36
C LEU A 101 -9.44 -0.21 -9.84
N MET A 102 -9.06 -1.39 -9.35
CA MET A 102 -7.89 -2.12 -9.86
C MET A 102 -7.96 -2.29 -11.38
N TRP A 103 -9.09 -2.75 -11.91
CA TRP A 103 -9.28 -2.87 -13.36
C TRP A 103 -9.25 -1.53 -14.09
N VAL A 104 -9.78 -0.48 -13.47
CA VAL A 104 -9.75 0.88 -14.05
C VAL A 104 -8.31 1.37 -14.19
N GLU A 105 -7.52 1.33 -13.11
CA GLU A 105 -6.15 1.80 -13.13
C GLU A 105 -5.26 1.00 -14.08
N TRP A 106 -5.40 -0.33 -14.12
CA TRP A 106 -4.71 -1.16 -15.11
C TRP A 106 -5.08 -0.78 -16.55
N SER A 107 -6.38 -0.50 -16.81
CA SER A 107 -6.85 -0.11 -18.14
C SER A 107 -6.34 1.27 -18.54
N ILE A 108 -6.41 2.25 -17.64
CA ILE A 108 -5.89 3.61 -17.86
C ILE A 108 -4.40 3.54 -18.18
N GLY A 109 -3.65 2.77 -17.38
CA GLY A 109 -2.20 2.63 -17.54
C GLY A 109 -1.83 2.00 -18.88
N ARG A 110 -2.42 0.86 -19.24
CA ARG A 110 -2.18 0.21 -20.54
C ARG A 110 -2.58 1.13 -21.70
N HIS A 111 -3.76 1.73 -21.65
CA HIS A 111 -4.23 2.67 -22.68
C HIS A 111 -3.26 3.83 -22.88
N GLY A 112 -2.80 4.46 -21.77
CA GLY A 112 -1.82 5.52 -21.84
C GLY A 112 -0.48 5.08 -22.38
N GLY A 113 0.02 3.92 -21.95
CA GLY A 113 1.30 3.36 -22.38
C GLY A 113 1.37 3.09 -23.88
N VAL A 114 0.32 2.50 -24.45
CA VAL A 114 0.19 2.25 -25.91
C VAL A 114 0.22 3.57 -26.70
N HIS A 115 -0.26 4.66 -26.12
CA HIS A 115 -0.25 6.00 -26.74
C HIS A 115 0.96 6.86 -26.35
N GLY A 116 2.01 6.25 -25.77
CA GLY A 116 3.28 6.91 -25.47
C GLY A 116 3.31 7.71 -24.15
N HIS A 117 2.32 7.56 -23.29
CA HIS A 117 2.24 8.20 -21.98
C HIS A 117 2.41 7.20 -20.84
N GLY A 118 3.46 7.37 -20.03
CA GLY A 118 3.79 6.49 -18.90
C GLY A 118 3.26 6.93 -17.56
N THR A 119 2.65 8.11 -17.49
CA THR A 119 2.17 8.69 -16.23
C THR A 119 0.82 9.37 -16.41
N THR A 120 0.13 9.54 -15.32
CA THR A 120 -1.26 9.99 -15.25
C THR A 120 -1.55 11.35 -15.90
N PRO A 121 -0.66 12.37 -15.93
CA PRO A 121 -0.93 13.60 -16.69
C PRO A 121 -1.21 13.36 -18.17
N GLY A 122 -0.39 12.53 -18.82
CA GLY A 122 -0.59 12.15 -20.22
C GLY A 122 -1.79 11.25 -20.41
N MET A 123 -1.95 10.25 -19.55
CA MET A 123 -3.08 9.31 -19.59
C MET A 123 -4.42 10.04 -19.49
N PHE A 124 -4.57 10.94 -18.52
CA PHE A 124 -5.81 11.70 -18.35
C PHE A 124 -6.10 12.62 -19.54
N SER A 125 -5.06 13.20 -20.17
CA SER A 125 -5.21 14.00 -21.40
C SER A 125 -5.74 13.21 -22.60
N LEU A 126 -5.50 11.88 -22.64
CA LEU A 126 -6.09 10.99 -23.64
C LEU A 126 -7.57 10.72 -23.36
N LEU A 127 -7.93 10.53 -22.10
CA LEU A 127 -9.29 10.19 -21.68
C LEU A 127 -10.22 11.41 -21.67
N TRP A 128 -9.70 12.58 -21.35
CA TRP A 128 -10.44 13.82 -21.25
C TRP A 128 -9.71 14.97 -21.96
N LYS A 129 -10.26 15.44 -23.07
CA LYS A 129 -9.66 16.46 -23.95
C LYS A 129 -9.68 17.90 -23.38
N HIS A 130 -9.77 18.04 -22.07
CA HIS A 130 -9.73 19.34 -21.39
C HIS A 130 -8.38 19.58 -20.73
N PRO A 131 -7.82 20.81 -20.75
CA PRO A 131 -6.51 21.11 -20.17
C PRO A 131 -6.36 20.75 -18.68
N ALA A 132 -7.46 20.79 -17.91
CA ALA A 132 -7.45 20.42 -16.49
C ALA A 132 -7.05 18.95 -16.27
N ALA A 133 -7.33 18.06 -17.22
CA ALA A 133 -7.04 16.63 -17.09
C ALA A 133 -5.57 16.35 -16.71
N ARG A 134 -4.62 16.99 -17.41
CA ARG A 134 -3.19 16.82 -17.16
C ARG A 134 -2.76 17.31 -15.78
N TYR A 135 -3.37 18.38 -15.27
CA TYR A 135 -3.04 18.93 -13.95
C TYR A 135 -3.64 18.09 -12.82
N LEU A 136 -4.84 17.55 -13.01
CA LEU A 136 -5.41 16.56 -12.09
C LEU A 136 -4.56 15.28 -12.08
N GLY A 137 -4.03 14.87 -13.24
CA GLY A 137 -3.10 13.76 -13.34
C GLY A 137 -1.79 13.96 -12.61
N ALA A 138 -1.37 15.21 -12.33
CA ALA A 138 -0.16 15.50 -11.54
C ALA A 138 -0.22 14.88 -10.13
N LEU A 139 -1.44 14.69 -9.56
CA LEU A 139 -1.61 14.05 -8.26
C LEU A 139 -1.08 12.61 -8.26
N GLY A 140 -1.25 11.84 -9.34
CA GLY A 140 -0.71 10.48 -9.44
C GLY A 140 0.82 10.40 -9.58
N ILE A 141 1.53 11.54 -9.55
CA ILE A 141 2.98 11.62 -9.42
C ILE A 141 3.35 12.16 -8.05
N SER A 142 2.71 13.25 -7.62
CA SER A 142 3.05 13.92 -6.36
C SER A 142 2.66 13.12 -5.12
N LEU A 143 1.47 12.49 -5.10
CA LEU A 143 1.02 11.72 -3.94
C LEU A 143 1.96 10.56 -3.61
N PRO A 144 2.27 9.62 -4.54
CA PRO A 144 3.20 8.54 -4.25
C PRO A 144 4.60 9.04 -3.89
N PHE A 145 5.05 10.16 -4.48
CA PHE A 145 6.33 10.75 -4.13
C PHE A 145 6.33 11.31 -2.69
N ILE A 146 5.26 11.97 -2.25
CA ILE A 146 5.15 12.44 -0.87
C ILE A 146 5.07 11.26 0.11
N ILE A 147 4.35 10.19 -0.27
CA ILE A 147 4.26 8.98 0.55
C ILE A 147 5.65 8.36 0.73
N VAL A 148 6.44 8.16 -0.33
CA VAL A 148 7.75 7.51 -0.22
C VAL A 148 8.73 8.29 0.66
N VAL A 149 8.61 9.61 0.75
CA VAL A 149 9.47 10.46 1.59
C VAL A 149 9.39 10.04 3.06
N TYR A 150 8.21 9.80 3.60
CA TYR A 150 8.07 9.34 4.99
C TYR A 150 8.06 7.81 5.12
N TYR A 151 7.61 7.10 4.11
CA TYR A 151 7.52 5.64 4.10
C TYR A 151 8.91 4.99 4.19
N THR A 152 9.92 5.54 3.51
CA THR A 152 11.32 5.08 3.58
C THR A 152 11.87 5.17 5.01
N PHE A 153 11.45 6.16 5.79
CA PHE A 153 11.82 6.27 7.20
C PHE A 153 11.19 5.15 8.03
N ILE A 154 9.89 4.87 7.87
CA ILE A 154 9.22 3.74 8.55
C ILE A 154 9.81 2.40 8.11
N GLU A 155 10.08 2.23 6.81
CA GLU A 155 10.73 1.05 6.26
C GLU A 155 12.08 0.78 6.93
N SER A 156 12.86 1.82 7.21
CA SER A 156 14.15 1.68 7.89
C SER A 156 14.03 1.15 9.32
N TRP A 157 12.90 1.41 10.00
CA TRP A 157 12.67 0.86 11.34
C TRP A 157 12.48 -0.65 11.30
N THR A 158 11.82 -1.16 10.27
CA THR A 158 11.62 -2.61 10.13
C THR A 158 12.94 -3.34 9.94
N LEU A 159 13.87 -2.78 9.15
CA LEU A 159 15.22 -3.32 9.00
C LEU A 159 16.00 -3.28 10.32
N GLY A 160 15.94 -2.15 11.03
CA GLY A 160 16.56 -2.01 12.35
C GLY A 160 16.03 -3.02 13.36
N PHE A 161 14.70 -3.17 13.43
CA PHE A 161 14.08 -4.12 14.36
C PHE A 161 14.32 -5.58 13.98
N SER A 162 14.48 -5.91 12.69
CA SER A 162 14.93 -7.24 12.27
C SER A 162 16.31 -7.56 12.87
N TRP A 163 17.25 -6.62 12.78
CA TRP A 163 18.57 -6.74 13.37
C TRP A 163 18.51 -6.82 14.90
N PHE A 164 17.75 -5.95 15.55
CA PHE A 164 17.62 -5.93 17.02
C PHE A 164 16.97 -7.20 17.56
N SER A 165 16.03 -7.79 16.84
CA SER A 165 15.44 -9.08 17.19
C SER A 165 16.46 -10.20 17.08
N GLY A 166 17.13 -10.32 15.93
CA GLY A 166 18.11 -11.37 15.67
C GLY A 166 19.30 -11.35 16.62
N THR A 167 19.73 -10.15 17.06
CA THR A 167 20.82 -9.96 18.03
C THR A 167 20.36 -9.99 19.49
N GLY A 168 19.05 -10.07 19.73
CA GLY A 168 18.48 -10.04 21.08
C GLY A 168 18.57 -8.69 21.80
N LYS A 169 18.83 -7.57 21.09
CA LYS A 169 19.10 -6.26 21.70
C LYS A 169 17.97 -5.73 22.59
N TYR A 170 16.72 -6.06 22.30
CA TYR A 170 15.57 -5.66 23.13
C TYR A 170 15.04 -6.81 24.02
N PHE A 171 15.68 -7.98 23.98
CA PHE A 171 15.29 -9.10 24.84
C PHE A 171 15.60 -8.79 26.29
N GLY A 172 14.61 -9.03 27.17
CA GLY A 172 14.59 -8.57 28.55
C GLY A 172 13.65 -7.39 28.80
N LEU A 173 13.11 -6.76 27.73
CA LEU A 173 12.08 -5.73 27.81
C LEU A 173 10.69 -6.38 27.68
N ASP A 174 10.22 -7.00 28.72
CA ASP A 174 9.07 -7.92 28.76
C ASP A 174 7.69 -7.26 28.81
N ASN A 175 7.64 -5.92 28.78
CA ASN A 175 6.41 -5.14 28.79
C ASN A 175 6.38 -4.07 27.69
N ARG A 176 5.15 -3.61 27.35
CA ARG A 176 4.90 -2.66 26.26
C ARG A 176 5.52 -1.29 26.50
N GLU A 177 5.55 -0.84 27.76
CA GLU A 177 6.10 0.48 28.10
C GLU A 177 7.61 0.52 27.83
N ALA A 178 8.36 -0.49 28.29
CA ALA A 178 9.80 -0.60 28.04
C ALA A 178 10.09 -0.71 26.52
N MET A 179 9.29 -1.47 25.78
CA MET A 179 9.40 -1.52 24.32
C MET A 179 9.04 -0.19 23.66
N GLY A 180 8.09 0.56 24.19
CA GLY A 180 7.77 1.92 23.76
C GLY A 180 8.95 2.88 23.95
N GLN A 181 9.60 2.82 25.10
CA GLN A 181 10.83 3.59 25.40
C GLN A 181 11.97 3.19 24.43
N PHE A 182 12.15 1.89 24.17
CA PHE A 182 13.12 1.41 23.18
C PHE A 182 12.85 1.98 21.78
N LEU A 183 11.59 1.95 21.33
CA LEU A 183 11.19 2.49 20.02
C LEU A 183 11.42 4.00 19.95
N LYS A 184 10.96 4.76 20.95
CA LYS A 184 11.15 6.22 21.02
C LYS A 184 12.63 6.62 21.02
N GLY A 185 13.46 5.88 21.75
CA GLY A 185 14.91 6.09 21.75
C GLY A 185 15.53 5.80 20.37
N TYR A 186 15.14 4.72 19.72
CA TYR A 186 15.60 4.39 18.36
C TYR A 186 15.18 5.45 17.33
N GLN A 187 13.92 5.91 17.39
CA GLN A 187 13.38 6.96 16.54
C GLN A 187 13.91 8.37 16.86
N ARG A 188 14.70 8.51 17.93
CA ARG A 188 15.23 9.81 18.43
C ARG A 188 14.14 10.81 18.83
N VAL A 189 12.96 10.30 19.21
CA VAL A 189 11.90 11.12 19.84
C VAL A 189 12.34 11.57 21.21
N GLU A 190 12.97 10.66 21.96
CA GLU A 190 13.50 10.87 23.31
C GLU A 190 14.94 10.35 23.39
N ASN A 191 15.77 11.03 24.19
CA ASN A 191 17.09 10.51 24.57
C ASN A 191 16.92 9.57 25.76
N ASN A 192 17.35 8.33 25.63
CA ASN A 192 17.24 7.35 26.69
C ASN A 192 18.44 6.38 26.73
N GLN A 193 18.44 5.48 27.71
CA GLN A 193 19.52 4.53 27.95
C GLN A 193 19.76 3.52 26.81
N PHE A 194 18.79 3.29 25.92
CA PHE A 194 18.89 2.30 24.85
C PHE A 194 19.69 2.81 23.66
N PHE A 195 19.59 4.10 23.38
CA PHE A 195 20.24 4.74 22.22
C PHE A 195 20.76 6.12 22.61
N SER A 196 22.09 6.25 22.67
CA SER A 196 22.80 7.50 23.01
C SER A 196 23.07 8.38 21.78
N SER A 197 23.00 7.82 20.56
CA SER A 197 23.36 8.53 19.32
C SER A 197 22.36 8.29 18.19
N TRP A 198 22.44 9.14 17.15
CA TRP A 198 21.69 9.00 15.91
C TRP A 198 22.19 7.86 15.01
N LEU A 199 23.39 7.32 15.27
CA LEU A 199 24.06 6.39 14.37
C LEU A 199 23.22 5.16 13.99
N PRO A 200 22.57 4.43 14.91
CA PRO A 200 21.77 3.27 14.54
C PRO A 200 20.63 3.61 13.57
N LEU A 201 19.90 4.72 13.82
CA LEU A 201 18.83 5.18 12.95
C LEU A 201 19.36 5.53 11.55
N LEU A 202 20.44 6.33 11.49
CA LEU A 202 21.01 6.79 10.23
C LEU A 202 21.61 5.66 9.40
N VAL A 203 22.21 4.64 10.02
CA VAL A 203 22.75 3.47 9.32
C VAL A 203 21.62 2.70 8.62
N PHE A 204 20.55 2.33 9.34
CA PHE A 204 19.45 1.59 8.72
C PHE A 204 18.69 2.42 7.69
N LEU A 205 18.53 3.74 7.91
CA LEU A 205 17.95 4.65 6.93
C LEU A 205 18.83 4.74 5.66
N ALA A 206 20.14 4.87 5.82
CA ALA A 206 21.07 4.93 4.68
C ALA A 206 21.06 3.63 3.87
N ILE A 207 21.04 2.46 4.54
CA ILE A 207 20.92 1.16 3.86
C ILE A 207 19.61 1.09 3.10
N THR A 208 18.51 1.49 3.70
CA THR A 208 17.17 1.47 3.09
C THR A 208 17.13 2.38 1.86
N ILE A 209 17.61 3.62 1.95
CA ILE A 209 17.70 4.55 0.82
C ILE A 209 18.60 3.99 -0.29
N PHE A 210 19.74 3.42 0.07
CA PHE A 210 20.68 2.82 -0.89
C PHE A 210 20.04 1.66 -1.65
N LEU A 211 19.34 0.75 -0.97
CA LEU A 211 18.68 -0.39 -1.62
C LEU A 211 17.56 0.07 -2.56
N ASN A 212 16.73 1.04 -2.13
CA ASN A 212 15.71 1.66 -2.97
C ASN A 212 16.33 2.29 -4.24
N TYR A 213 17.39 3.07 -4.06
CA TYR A 213 18.15 3.68 -5.18
C TYR A 213 18.70 2.61 -6.13
N TYR A 214 19.34 1.57 -5.59
CA TYR A 214 19.95 0.50 -6.37
C TYR A 214 18.93 -0.20 -7.27
N PHE A 215 17.81 -0.66 -6.72
CA PHE A 215 16.80 -1.36 -7.49
C PHE A 215 16.13 -0.45 -8.53
N LEU A 216 15.80 0.78 -8.16
CA LEU A 216 15.16 1.71 -9.09
C LEU A 216 16.10 2.09 -10.25
N ARG A 217 17.38 2.29 -9.96
CA ARG A 217 18.41 2.63 -10.98
C ARG A 217 18.61 1.51 -11.99
N LYS A 218 18.50 0.24 -11.58
CA LYS A 218 18.62 -0.93 -12.46
C LYS A 218 17.47 -1.06 -13.47
N GLY A 219 16.38 -0.35 -13.29
CA GLY A 219 15.24 -0.33 -14.19
C GLY A 219 14.22 -1.42 -13.91
N ILE A 220 13.24 -1.54 -14.81
CA ILE A 220 12.08 -2.41 -14.60
C ILE A 220 12.52 -3.87 -14.58
N SER A 221 13.12 -4.36 -15.64
CA SER A 221 13.42 -5.80 -15.79
C SER A 221 14.56 -6.29 -14.90
N LYS A 222 15.61 -5.47 -14.72
CA LYS A 222 16.83 -5.85 -13.97
C LYS A 222 16.83 -5.37 -12.51
N GLY A 223 15.89 -4.52 -12.12
CA GLY A 223 15.76 -3.99 -10.78
C GLY A 223 14.44 -4.40 -10.14
N ILE A 224 13.35 -3.76 -10.52
CA ILE A 224 12.02 -3.93 -9.90
C ILE A 224 11.52 -5.38 -10.03
N GLU A 225 11.63 -5.96 -11.23
CA GLU A 225 11.20 -7.34 -11.48
C GLU A 225 12.05 -8.36 -10.72
N VAL A 226 13.36 -8.13 -10.58
CA VAL A 226 14.27 -9.01 -9.80
C VAL A 226 13.95 -8.92 -8.32
N LEU A 227 13.77 -7.70 -7.78
CA LEU A 227 13.36 -7.49 -6.40
C LEU A 227 12.06 -8.25 -6.09
N ALA A 228 11.06 -8.12 -6.96
CA ALA A 228 9.77 -8.78 -6.78
C ALA A 228 9.86 -10.31 -6.90
N LYS A 229 10.63 -10.83 -7.85
CA LYS A 229 10.81 -12.29 -8.05
C LYS A 229 11.50 -12.98 -6.88
N ILE A 230 12.35 -12.28 -6.15
CA ILE A 230 13.03 -12.81 -4.96
C ILE A 230 12.25 -12.46 -3.71
N GLY A 231 11.89 -11.19 -3.55
CA GLY A 231 11.27 -10.68 -2.33
C GLY A 231 9.88 -11.27 -2.06
N MET A 232 9.02 -11.37 -3.09
CA MET A 232 7.66 -11.86 -2.90
C MET A 232 7.59 -13.32 -2.44
N PRO A 233 8.29 -14.29 -3.06
CA PRO A 233 8.33 -15.65 -2.52
C PRO A 233 8.87 -15.74 -1.09
N VAL A 234 9.95 -14.99 -0.78
CA VAL A 234 10.52 -14.97 0.58
C VAL A 234 9.52 -14.41 1.58
N LEU A 235 8.84 -13.29 1.25
CA LEU A 235 7.79 -12.69 2.07
C LEU A 235 6.66 -13.69 2.35
N LEU A 236 6.17 -14.36 1.31
CA LEU A 236 5.08 -15.33 1.45
C LEU A 236 5.50 -16.53 2.31
N VAL A 237 6.71 -17.05 2.12
CA VAL A 237 7.25 -18.14 2.95
C VAL A 237 7.35 -17.71 4.41
N PHE A 238 7.89 -16.52 4.69
CA PHE A 238 7.96 -16.00 6.05
C PHE A 238 6.57 -15.81 6.66
N GLY A 239 5.64 -15.25 5.90
CA GLY A 239 4.25 -15.09 6.34
C GLY A 239 3.59 -16.43 6.67
N ILE A 240 3.76 -17.45 5.84
CA ILE A 240 3.22 -18.79 6.09
C ILE A 240 3.86 -19.41 7.34
N VAL A 241 5.18 -19.36 7.48
CA VAL A 241 5.89 -19.89 8.65
C VAL A 241 5.41 -19.21 9.94
N LEU A 242 5.27 -17.87 9.93
CA LEU A 242 4.76 -17.12 11.07
C LEU A 242 3.29 -17.45 11.37
N ALA A 243 2.43 -17.54 10.35
CA ALA A 243 1.02 -17.90 10.54
C ALA A 243 0.87 -19.33 11.13
N VAL A 244 1.62 -20.30 10.61
CA VAL A 244 1.66 -21.66 11.16
C VAL A 244 2.15 -21.63 12.60
N ARG A 245 3.20 -20.87 12.89
CA ARG A 245 3.73 -20.75 14.27
C ARG A 245 2.69 -20.18 15.21
N VAL A 246 1.95 -19.14 14.80
CA VAL A 246 0.86 -18.57 15.62
C VAL A 246 -0.22 -19.60 15.86
N LEU A 247 -0.72 -20.26 14.81
CA LEU A 247 -1.80 -21.25 14.93
C LEU A 247 -1.41 -22.45 15.81
N THR A 248 -0.13 -22.81 15.86
CA THR A 248 0.38 -23.91 16.71
C THR A 248 0.70 -23.51 18.14
N LEU A 249 0.57 -22.22 18.52
CA LEU A 249 0.79 -21.78 19.91
C LEU A 249 -0.31 -22.24 20.87
N GLY A 250 -1.53 -22.45 20.38
CA GLY A 250 -2.66 -22.88 21.22
C GLY A 250 -3.00 -21.84 22.29
N THR A 251 -2.88 -22.26 23.56
CA THR A 251 -2.98 -21.35 24.74
C THR A 251 -1.59 -21.19 25.34
N PRO A 252 -0.91 -20.03 25.12
CA PRO A 252 0.43 -19.83 25.63
C PRO A 252 0.46 -19.83 27.17
N ALA A 253 1.50 -20.42 27.78
CA ALA A 253 1.64 -20.49 29.24
C ALA A 253 1.69 -19.10 29.91
N SER A 254 2.27 -18.10 29.21
CA SER A 254 2.33 -16.70 29.66
C SER A 254 1.20 -15.83 29.06
N GLY A 255 0.21 -16.44 28.42
CA GLY A 255 -0.94 -15.74 27.83
C GLY A 255 -2.13 -15.69 28.78
N VAL A 256 -3.07 -14.80 28.46
CA VAL A 256 -4.33 -14.64 29.20
C VAL A 256 -5.52 -15.29 28.46
N SER A 257 -5.30 -15.75 27.23
CA SER A 257 -6.33 -16.33 26.37
C SER A 257 -5.70 -17.33 25.38
N SER A 258 -6.47 -17.82 24.42
CA SER A 258 -5.99 -18.73 23.38
C SER A 258 -5.93 -18.05 22.00
N VAL A 259 -5.08 -18.56 21.12
CA VAL A 259 -5.07 -18.18 19.69
C VAL A 259 -6.45 -18.44 19.04
N GLY A 260 -7.13 -19.52 19.45
CA GLY A 260 -8.50 -19.81 19.01
C GLY A 260 -9.51 -18.73 19.37
N ALA A 261 -9.38 -18.08 20.55
CA ALA A 261 -10.21 -16.93 20.92
C ALA A 261 -9.92 -15.71 20.03
N GLY A 262 -8.67 -15.52 19.66
CA GLY A 262 -8.28 -14.47 18.70
C GLY A 262 -8.82 -14.72 17.29
N MET A 263 -8.81 -15.96 16.83
CA MET A 263 -9.49 -16.35 15.59
C MET A 263 -11.01 -16.11 15.68
N GLY A 264 -11.63 -16.46 16.82
CA GLY A 264 -13.03 -16.16 17.09
C GLY A 264 -13.33 -14.66 17.05
N PHE A 265 -12.49 -13.83 17.65
CA PHE A 265 -12.63 -12.38 17.60
C PHE A 265 -12.58 -11.84 16.17
N MET A 266 -11.70 -12.35 15.33
CA MET A 266 -11.53 -11.90 13.95
C MET A 266 -12.62 -12.40 13.00
N TRP A 267 -13.17 -13.60 13.24
CA TRP A 267 -13.98 -14.30 12.24
C TRP A 267 -15.42 -14.60 12.67
N ASN A 268 -15.77 -14.48 13.95
CA ASN A 268 -17.17 -14.56 14.33
C ASN A 268 -17.91 -13.33 13.82
N PRO A 269 -18.91 -13.47 12.93
CA PRO A 269 -19.59 -12.33 12.36
C PRO A 269 -20.37 -11.57 13.44
N ASP A 270 -20.18 -10.26 13.50
CA ASP A 270 -20.91 -9.35 14.37
C ASP A 270 -21.65 -8.31 13.52
N PHE A 271 -22.96 -8.42 13.43
CA PHE A 271 -23.80 -7.55 12.63
C PHE A 271 -24.19 -6.26 13.37
N SER A 272 -23.97 -6.18 14.69
CA SER A 272 -24.35 -5.03 15.52
C SER A 272 -23.68 -3.73 15.13
N GLN A 273 -22.49 -3.80 14.53
CA GLN A 273 -21.69 -2.64 14.13
C GLN A 273 -21.96 -2.17 12.70
N LEU A 274 -22.75 -2.91 11.91
CA LEU A 274 -22.98 -2.56 10.49
C LEU A 274 -23.77 -1.26 10.30
N GLY A 275 -24.52 -0.82 11.31
CA GLY A 275 -25.20 0.49 11.31
C GLY A 275 -24.25 1.69 11.49
N ARG A 276 -22.97 1.45 11.85
CA ARG A 276 -22.00 2.52 12.08
C ARG A 276 -21.27 2.89 10.79
N ALA A 277 -21.55 4.06 10.25
CA ALA A 277 -20.93 4.54 9.02
C ALA A 277 -19.38 4.55 9.08
N THR A 278 -18.80 4.79 10.28
CA THR A 278 -17.35 4.80 10.49
C THR A 278 -16.69 3.48 10.15
N VAL A 279 -17.32 2.33 10.43
CA VAL A 279 -16.75 1.00 10.11
C VAL A 279 -16.64 0.82 8.59
N TRP A 280 -17.65 1.27 7.83
CA TRP A 280 -17.63 1.24 6.36
C TRP A 280 -16.56 2.16 5.77
N LEU A 281 -16.38 3.35 6.32
CA LEU A 281 -15.36 4.29 5.89
C LEU A 281 -13.95 3.77 6.15
N VAL A 282 -13.72 3.20 7.35
CA VAL A 282 -12.42 2.61 7.69
C VAL A 282 -12.11 1.40 6.81
N ALA A 283 -13.11 0.56 6.52
CA ALA A 283 -12.97 -0.58 5.61
C ALA A 283 -12.64 -0.15 4.18
N ALA A 284 -13.36 0.85 3.64
CA ALA A 284 -13.04 1.43 2.34
C ALA A 284 -11.61 2.00 2.30
N GLY A 285 -11.23 2.75 3.33
CA GLY A 285 -9.89 3.30 3.46
C GLY A 285 -8.79 2.24 3.54
N GLN A 286 -9.06 1.12 4.19
CA GLN A 286 -8.11 0.00 4.20
C GLN A 286 -7.95 -0.59 2.79
N ILE A 287 -9.03 -0.79 2.04
CA ILE A 287 -8.98 -1.30 0.66
C ILE A 287 -8.17 -0.37 -0.26
N PHE A 288 -8.31 0.96 -0.15
CA PHE A 288 -7.49 1.88 -0.94
C PHE A 288 -6.01 1.75 -0.63
N PHE A 289 -5.70 1.71 0.64
CA PHE A 289 -4.32 1.64 1.09
C PHE A 289 -3.68 0.31 0.70
N THR A 290 -4.35 -0.80 0.98
CA THR A 290 -3.79 -2.14 0.77
C THR A 290 -3.59 -2.50 -0.70
N LEU A 291 -4.51 -2.11 -1.57
CA LEU A 291 -4.38 -2.34 -3.02
C LEU A 291 -3.56 -1.28 -3.73
N SER A 292 -3.01 -0.28 -3.02
CA SER A 292 -2.27 0.85 -3.59
C SER A 292 -3.07 1.63 -4.65
N LEU A 293 -4.40 1.73 -4.46
CA LEU A 293 -5.29 2.46 -5.36
C LEU A 293 -5.19 3.98 -5.14
N GLY A 294 -5.41 4.74 -6.21
CA GLY A 294 -5.36 6.20 -6.14
C GLY A 294 -3.95 6.76 -5.96
N GLN A 295 -2.91 6.00 -6.33
CA GLN A 295 -1.52 6.41 -6.21
C GLN A 295 -0.83 6.65 -7.56
N GLY A 296 -1.48 6.33 -8.70
CA GLY A 296 -0.85 6.43 -10.03
C GLY A 296 0.26 5.41 -10.30
N ILE A 297 0.59 4.54 -9.33
CA ILE A 297 1.62 3.51 -9.45
C ILE A 297 1.16 2.41 -10.40
N ILE A 298 -0.06 1.90 -10.19
CA ILE A 298 -0.66 0.85 -11.02
C ILE A 298 -0.74 1.33 -12.46
N ASN A 299 -1.20 2.57 -12.68
CA ASN A 299 -1.23 3.21 -13.99
C ASN A 299 0.17 3.24 -14.63
N THR A 300 1.19 3.66 -13.87
CA THR A 300 2.57 3.72 -14.35
C THR A 300 3.10 2.34 -14.70
N TYR A 301 2.93 1.34 -13.84
CA TYR A 301 3.39 -0.03 -14.09
C TYR A 301 2.63 -0.68 -15.26
N ALA A 302 1.32 -0.47 -15.35
CA ALA A 302 0.50 -0.96 -16.45
C ALA A 302 0.82 -0.27 -17.79
N SER A 303 1.44 0.92 -17.77
CA SER A 303 1.87 1.61 -19.00
C SER A 303 3.00 0.91 -19.76
N TYR A 304 3.68 -0.03 -19.11
CA TYR A 304 4.69 -0.89 -19.76
C TYR A 304 4.12 -2.18 -20.35
N LEU A 305 2.78 -2.32 -20.35
CA LEU A 305 2.07 -3.40 -21.02
C LEU A 305 1.95 -3.17 -22.53
N ARG A 306 1.80 -4.28 -23.26
CA ARG A 306 1.44 -4.25 -24.67
C ARG A 306 -0.08 -4.07 -24.82
N GLU A 307 -0.52 -3.64 -25.98
CA GLU A 307 -1.93 -3.37 -26.27
C GLU A 307 -2.88 -4.54 -25.95
N LYS A 308 -2.45 -5.77 -26.22
CA LYS A 308 -3.24 -7.00 -26.00
C LYS A 308 -2.86 -7.78 -24.75
N ASP A 309 -2.07 -7.21 -23.84
CA ASP A 309 -1.83 -7.84 -22.54
C ASP A 309 -3.09 -7.76 -21.69
N ASP A 310 -3.39 -8.85 -20.99
CA ASP A 310 -4.61 -9.00 -20.20
C ASP A 310 -4.59 -8.16 -18.91
N VAL A 311 -5.40 -7.13 -18.84
CA VAL A 311 -5.54 -6.30 -17.64
C VAL A 311 -6.55 -6.86 -16.65
N THR A 312 -7.56 -7.63 -17.13
CA THR A 312 -8.62 -8.14 -16.26
C THR A 312 -8.09 -9.25 -15.34
N LEU A 313 -7.41 -10.23 -15.89
CA LEU A 313 -6.81 -11.32 -15.13
C LEU A 313 -5.65 -10.82 -14.27
N ASN A 314 -4.79 -9.94 -14.80
CA ASN A 314 -3.66 -9.41 -14.03
C ASN A 314 -4.13 -8.58 -12.84
N GLY A 315 -5.13 -7.71 -13.01
CA GLY A 315 -5.71 -6.91 -11.92
C GLY A 315 -6.35 -7.79 -10.84
N LEU A 316 -7.13 -8.82 -11.24
CA LEU A 316 -7.71 -9.75 -10.28
C LEU A 316 -6.63 -10.57 -9.56
N THR A 317 -5.58 -11.03 -10.28
CA THR A 317 -4.47 -11.77 -9.69
C THR A 317 -3.76 -10.93 -8.63
N THR A 318 -3.49 -9.66 -8.92
CA THR A 318 -2.87 -8.71 -7.97
C THR A 318 -3.75 -8.55 -6.72
N SER A 319 -5.06 -8.31 -6.90
CA SER A 319 -5.99 -8.15 -5.77
C SER A 319 -6.05 -9.41 -4.91
N MET A 320 -6.20 -10.59 -5.51
CA MET A 320 -6.32 -11.84 -4.74
C MET A 320 -5.02 -12.25 -4.05
N THR A 321 -3.86 -11.93 -4.64
CA THR A 321 -2.56 -12.15 -3.99
C THR A 321 -2.40 -11.21 -2.78
N ASN A 322 -2.87 -9.98 -2.91
CA ASN A 322 -2.92 -9.04 -1.79
C ASN A 322 -3.83 -9.55 -0.67
N GLU A 323 -5.04 -10.00 -1.00
CA GLU A 323 -5.97 -10.54 -0.01
C GLU A 323 -5.42 -11.78 0.71
N PHE A 324 -4.69 -12.64 -0.02
CA PHE A 324 -3.98 -13.76 0.60
C PHE A 324 -2.98 -13.26 1.65
N ALA A 325 -2.16 -12.27 1.32
CA ALA A 325 -1.17 -11.73 2.25
C ALA A 325 -1.82 -10.95 3.41
N GLU A 326 -2.86 -10.17 3.15
CA GLU A 326 -3.51 -9.32 4.15
C GLU A 326 -4.43 -10.10 5.07
N VAL A 327 -5.44 -10.76 4.48
CA VAL A 327 -6.52 -11.39 5.24
C VAL A 327 -6.06 -12.71 5.84
N ILE A 328 -5.38 -13.56 5.04
CA ILE A 328 -4.97 -14.88 5.52
C ILE A 328 -3.70 -14.76 6.36
N LEU A 329 -2.63 -14.14 5.87
CA LEU A 329 -1.38 -14.08 6.62
C LEU A 329 -1.42 -12.97 7.70
N GLY A 330 -1.63 -11.72 7.32
CA GLY A 330 -1.63 -10.58 8.24
C GLY A 330 -2.66 -10.69 9.36
N GLY A 331 -3.91 -11.06 9.00
CA GLY A 331 -4.99 -11.28 9.96
C GLY A 331 -4.74 -12.45 10.91
N THR A 332 -4.09 -13.51 10.45
CA THR A 332 -3.78 -14.70 11.27
C THR A 332 -2.58 -14.49 12.18
N ILE A 333 -1.58 -13.69 11.75
CA ILE A 333 -0.36 -13.50 12.54
C ILE A 333 -0.61 -12.54 13.71
N ALA A 334 -1.08 -11.32 13.43
CA ALA A 334 -1.04 -10.24 14.41
C ALA A 334 -2.18 -10.30 15.44
N ILE A 335 -3.43 -10.44 15.00
CA ILE A 335 -4.60 -10.35 15.90
C ILE A 335 -4.71 -11.58 16.82
N PRO A 336 -4.66 -12.83 16.31
CA PRO A 336 -4.84 -13.99 17.17
C PRO A 336 -3.76 -14.11 18.25
N VAL A 337 -2.50 -13.77 17.93
CA VAL A 337 -1.44 -13.81 18.92
C VAL A 337 -1.56 -12.66 19.92
N ALA A 338 -1.97 -11.46 19.50
CA ALA A 338 -2.20 -10.34 20.43
C ALA A 338 -3.33 -10.68 21.41
N VAL A 339 -4.44 -11.25 20.94
CA VAL A 339 -5.54 -11.68 21.81
C VAL A 339 -5.10 -12.80 22.76
N ALA A 340 -4.28 -13.75 22.31
CA ALA A 340 -3.77 -14.81 23.17
C ALA A 340 -2.94 -14.27 24.34
N PHE A 341 -2.13 -13.26 24.12
CA PHE A 341 -1.24 -12.69 25.16
C PHE A 341 -1.85 -11.55 25.96
N PHE A 342 -2.71 -10.72 25.38
CA PHE A 342 -3.26 -9.51 26.00
C PHE A 342 -4.78 -9.60 26.25
N GLY A 343 -5.49 -10.55 25.63
CA GLY A 343 -6.95 -10.61 25.63
C GLY A 343 -7.60 -9.63 24.64
N VAL A 344 -8.90 -9.81 24.39
CA VAL A 344 -9.65 -9.01 23.39
C VAL A 344 -9.71 -7.52 23.74
N VAL A 345 -9.96 -7.21 25.02
CA VAL A 345 -10.14 -5.80 25.47
C VAL A 345 -8.84 -5.02 25.28
N GLU A 346 -7.75 -5.54 25.81
CA GLU A 346 -6.44 -4.88 25.70
C GLU A 346 -5.96 -4.82 24.23
N THR A 347 -6.21 -5.86 23.44
CA THR A 347 -5.87 -5.83 21.99
C THR A 347 -6.62 -4.70 21.27
N LYS A 348 -7.87 -4.41 21.61
CA LYS A 348 -8.61 -3.26 21.06
C LYS A 348 -8.01 -1.94 21.51
N LEU A 349 -7.60 -1.80 22.77
CA LEU A 349 -6.95 -0.59 23.27
C LEU A 349 -5.63 -0.35 22.53
N ILE A 350 -4.78 -1.37 22.42
CA ILE A 350 -3.53 -1.32 21.65
C ILE A 350 -3.80 -0.89 20.19
N ALA A 351 -4.82 -1.45 19.56
CA ALA A 351 -5.17 -1.12 18.19
C ALA A 351 -5.64 0.34 18.03
N ASN A 352 -6.36 0.89 19.01
CA ASN A 352 -6.76 2.30 19.00
C ASN A 352 -5.59 3.28 19.19
N GLU A 353 -4.50 2.83 19.82
CA GLU A 353 -3.26 3.61 19.93
C GLU A 353 -2.47 3.69 18.62
N GLY A 354 -2.76 2.82 17.64
CA GLY A 354 -2.19 2.86 16.29
C GLY A 354 -1.36 1.64 15.88
N ALA A 355 -1.04 1.59 14.59
CA ALA A 355 -0.39 0.46 13.95
C ALA A 355 1.02 0.19 14.49
N PHE A 356 1.76 1.21 14.85
CA PHE A 356 3.13 1.07 15.35
C PHE A 356 3.16 0.48 16.75
N ASN A 357 2.16 0.74 17.59
CA ASN A 357 2.07 0.19 18.93
C ASN A 357 1.85 -1.34 18.90
N LEU A 358 0.99 -1.83 18.02
CA LEU A 358 0.86 -3.28 17.84
C LEU A 358 2.14 -3.88 17.26
N GLY A 359 2.66 -3.32 16.17
CA GLY A 359 3.76 -3.89 15.40
C GLY A 359 5.13 -3.82 16.07
N PHE A 360 5.45 -2.71 16.73
CA PHE A 360 6.80 -2.43 17.25
C PHE A 360 6.91 -2.43 18.79
N GLN A 361 5.78 -2.49 19.51
CA GLN A 361 5.78 -2.59 20.96
C GLN A 361 5.20 -3.93 21.42
N SER A 362 4.00 -4.30 20.95
CA SER A 362 3.29 -5.49 21.45
C SER A 362 3.86 -6.79 20.89
N LEU A 363 4.08 -6.87 19.57
CA LEU A 363 4.64 -8.09 18.96
C LEU A 363 6.06 -8.42 19.44
N PRO A 364 7.00 -7.47 19.60
CA PRO A 364 8.30 -7.75 20.22
C PRO A 364 8.20 -8.34 21.64
N VAL A 365 7.25 -7.87 22.46
CA VAL A 365 6.99 -8.46 23.79
C VAL A 365 6.53 -9.92 23.66
N ILE A 366 5.65 -10.20 22.70
CA ILE A 366 5.17 -11.56 22.42
C ILE A 366 6.33 -12.46 21.97
N PHE A 367 7.17 -12.00 21.04
CA PHE A 367 8.31 -12.78 20.57
C PHE A 367 9.26 -13.16 21.70
N GLN A 368 9.44 -12.34 22.72
CA GLN A 368 10.26 -12.67 23.88
C GLN A 368 9.66 -13.80 24.74
N LYS A 369 8.35 -14.03 24.65
CA LYS A 369 7.61 -15.02 25.46
C LYS A 369 7.38 -16.35 24.74
N ILE A 370 7.87 -16.51 23.52
CA ILE A 370 7.72 -17.75 22.74
C ILE A 370 9.06 -18.38 22.40
N PRO A 371 9.15 -19.73 22.30
CA PRO A 371 10.37 -20.39 21.87
C PRO A 371 10.85 -19.91 20.50
N MET A 372 12.18 -19.73 20.36
CA MET A 372 12.83 -19.19 19.16
C MET A 372 12.38 -17.78 18.77
N GLY A 373 11.93 -16.99 19.73
CA GLY A 373 11.33 -15.67 19.49
C GLY A 373 12.27 -14.67 18.79
N GLN A 374 13.61 -14.78 19.01
CA GLN A 374 14.59 -13.96 18.26
C GLN A 374 14.48 -14.19 16.76
N ILE A 375 14.36 -15.45 16.33
CA ILE A 375 14.26 -15.83 14.92
C ILE A 375 12.91 -15.38 14.35
N PHE A 376 11.80 -15.68 15.03
CA PHE A 376 10.48 -15.29 14.58
C PHE A 376 10.30 -13.78 14.54
N GLY A 377 10.85 -13.05 15.51
CA GLY A 377 10.86 -11.59 15.49
C GLY A 377 11.71 -11.02 14.35
N ALA A 378 12.91 -11.58 14.12
CA ALA A 378 13.74 -11.18 12.98
C ALA A 378 13.03 -11.44 11.63
N MET A 379 12.38 -12.62 11.50
CA MET A 379 11.57 -12.95 10.31
C MET A 379 10.40 -12.01 10.12
N TRP A 380 9.68 -11.65 11.19
CA TRP A 380 8.58 -10.70 11.13
C TRP A 380 9.02 -9.34 10.59
N PHE A 381 10.06 -8.77 11.17
CA PHE A 381 10.55 -7.47 10.74
C PHE A 381 11.22 -7.50 9.37
N LEU A 382 11.87 -8.61 9.00
CA LEU A 382 12.41 -8.78 7.65
C LEU A 382 11.30 -8.95 6.60
N LEU A 383 10.21 -9.65 6.92
CA LEU A 383 9.00 -9.70 6.10
C LEU A 383 8.45 -8.29 5.86
N LEU A 384 8.33 -7.50 6.94
CA LEU A 384 7.89 -6.09 6.83
C LEU A 384 8.83 -5.25 5.98
N PHE A 385 10.15 -5.44 6.11
CA PHE A 385 11.13 -4.74 5.29
C PHE A 385 11.01 -5.09 3.81
N ILE A 386 10.84 -6.38 3.47
CA ILE A 386 10.64 -6.83 2.09
C ILE A 386 9.33 -6.26 1.51
N ALA A 387 8.26 -6.26 2.28
CA ALA A 387 7.00 -5.62 1.91
C ALA A 387 7.17 -4.10 1.72
N GLY A 388 7.95 -3.47 2.60
CA GLY A 388 8.28 -2.04 2.51
C GLY A 388 9.03 -1.68 1.25
N ILE A 389 10.15 -2.37 0.95
CA ILE A 389 11.02 -2.00 -0.17
C ILE A 389 10.38 -2.25 -1.53
N THR A 390 9.53 -3.26 -1.68
CA THR A 390 8.79 -3.49 -2.93
C THR A 390 7.79 -2.36 -3.20
N SER A 391 7.16 -1.83 -2.15
CA SER A 391 6.24 -0.71 -2.22
C SER A 391 6.95 0.63 -2.41
N SER A 392 8.05 0.90 -1.69
CA SER A 392 8.77 2.19 -1.78
C SER A 392 9.44 2.41 -3.14
N VAL A 393 10.00 1.35 -3.74
CA VAL A 393 10.48 1.38 -5.13
C VAL A 393 9.35 1.67 -6.11
N ALA A 394 8.17 1.08 -5.89
CA ALA A 394 6.98 1.33 -6.71
C ALA A 394 6.46 2.77 -6.57
N LEU A 395 6.38 3.30 -5.35
CA LEU A 395 6.00 4.68 -5.03
C LEU A 395 6.89 5.74 -5.73
N THR A 396 8.17 5.42 -5.91
CA THR A 396 9.13 6.34 -6.56
C THR A 396 9.03 6.30 -8.09
N SER A 397 8.50 5.21 -8.65
CA SER A 397 8.50 4.97 -10.10
C SER A 397 7.74 6.01 -10.94
N PRO A 398 6.55 6.55 -10.54
CA PRO A 398 5.85 7.56 -11.32
C PRO A 398 6.66 8.85 -11.54
N ALA A 399 7.40 9.31 -10.52
CA ALA A 399 8.23 10.50 -10.63
C ALA A 399 9.40 10.29 -11.61
N VAL A 400 10.04 9.12 -11.56
CA VAL A 400 11.12 8.77 -12.51
C VAL A 400 10.58 8.62 -13.93
N ALA A 401 9.48 7.88 -14.12
CA ALA A 401 8.85 7.68 -15.41
C ALA A 401 8.43 9.01 -16.05
N PHE A 402 7.91 9.95 -15.26
CA PHE A 402 7.53 11.27 -15.75
C PHE A 402 8.73 12.04 -16.32
N LEU A 403 9.88 12.02 -15.66
CA LEU A 403 11.09 12.67 -16.13
C LEU A 403 11.66 12.01 -17.39
N GLU A 404 11.62 10.67 -17.46
CA GLU A 404 12.05 9.91 -18.63
C GLU A 404 11.13 10.19 -19.83
N ASP A 405 9.82 10.14 -19.66
CA ASP A 405 8.85 10.23 -20.76
C ASP A 405 8.64 11.67 -21.25
N GLU A 406 8.48 12.63 -20.35
CA GLU A 406 8.08 14.00 -20.73
C GLU A 406 9.28 14.90 -20.99
N PHE A 407 10.39 14.72 -20.23
CA PHE A 407 11.61 15.52 -20.43
C PHE A 407 12.70 14.80 -21.22
N LYS A 408 12.49 13.50 -21.56
CA LYS A 408 13.46 12.67 -22.28
C LYS A 408 14.80 12.55 -21.54
N TRP A 409 14.76 12.55 -20.21
CA TRP A 409 15.96 12.36 -19.42
C TRP A 409 16.42 10.90 -19.43
N LYS A 410 17.75 10.72 -19.41
CA LYS A 410 18.32 9.39 -19.17
C LYS A 410 17.93 8.94 -17.76
N ARG A 411 17.63 7.65 -17.61
CA ARG A 411 17.18 7.04 -16.34
C ARG A 411 18.08 7.42 -15.15
N THR A 412 19.41 7.35 -15.34
CA THR A 412 20.36 7.71 -14.27
C THR A 412 20.15 9.13 -13.78
N LYS A 413 19.95 10.11 -14.70
CA LYS A 413 19.68 11.51 -14.33
C LYS A 413 18.35 11.64 -13.60
N ALA A 414 17.29 11.00 -14.12
CA ALA A 414 15.97 11.03 -13.50
C ALA A 414 15.99 10.46 -12.09
N VAL A 415 16.57 9.26 -11.90
CA VAL A 415 16.68 8.61 -10.58
C VAL A 415 17.50 9.47 -9.61
N ASN A 416 18.68 9.98 -10.03
CA ASN A 416 19.52 10.80 -9.16
C ASN A 416 18.77 12.07 -8.67
N THR A 417 18.04 12.73 -9.57
CA THR A 417 17.26 13.94 -9.21
C THR A 417 16.13 13.62 -8.25
N VAL A 418 15.35 12.57 -8.55
CA VAL A 418 14.23 12.14 -7.68
C VAL A 418 14.75 11.76 -6.30
N PHE A 419 15.85 10.98 -6.20
CA PHE A 419 16.43 10.61 -4.92
C PHE A 419 17.04 11.78 -4.15
N ALA A 420 17.68 12.73 -4.82
CA ALA A 420 18.19 13.93 -4.15
C ALA A 420 17.07 14.72 -3.47
N VAL A 421 15.94 14.93 -4.17
CA VAL A 421 14.76 15.60 -3.60
C VAL A 421 14.13 14.74 -2.50
N MET A 422 13.99 13.43 -2.71
CA MET A 422 13.44 12.50 -1.72
C MET A 422 14.25 12.53 -0.41
N VAL A 423 15.57 12.42 -0.50
CA VAL A 423 16.46 12.46 0.69
C VAL A 423 16.33 13.80 1.42
N ALA A 424 16.35 14.92 0.69
CA ALA A 424 16.17 16.24 1.29
C ALA A 424 14.86 16.37 2.07
N CYS A 425 13.75 15.87 1.49
CA CYS A 425 12.44 15.84 2.16
C CYS A 425 12.41 14.85 3.33
N THR A 426 13.03 13.66 3.19
CA THR A 426 13.11 12.66 4.27
C THR A 426 13.88 13.19 5.48
N VAL A 427 14.93 13.98 5.28
CA VAL A 427 15.65 14.66 6.39
C VAL A 427 14.71 15.55 7.20
N LEU A 428 13.80 16.30 6.54
CA LEU A 428 12.81 17.13 7.24
C LEU A 428 11.81 16.25 8.04
N VAL A 429 11.37 15.14 7.45
CA VAL A 429 10.50 14.18 8.16
C VAL A 429 11.18 13.64 9.43
N VAL A 430 12.44 13.20 9.32
CA VAL A 430 13.22 12.68 10.44
C VAL A 430 13.44 13.75 11.51
N ALA A 431 13.82 14.98 11.11
CA ALA A 431 14.10 16.09 12.02
C ALA A 431 12.87 16.52 12.83
N PHE A 432 11.69 16.49 12.19
CA PHE A 432 10.44 16.98 12.79
C PHE A 432 9.46 15.86 13.14
N PHE A 433 9.90 14.59 13.12
CA PHE A 433 9.06 13.42 13.39
C PHE A 433 8.30 13.53 14.72
N LYS A 434 8.99 13.88 15.79
CA LYS A 434 8.40 14.01 17.14
C LYS A 434 7.26 15.03 17.26
N PHE A 435 7.16 15.94 16.28
CA PHE A 435 6.12 16.98 16.27
C PHE A 435 4.93 16.62 15.35
N GLY A 436 4.83 15.35 14.87
CA GLY A 436 3.72 14.88 14.04
C GLY A 436 3.84 15.24 12.56
N PHE A 437 5.03 15.62 12.09
CA PHE A 437 5.28 15.97 10.69
C PHE A 437 4.96 14.82 9.73
N LEU A 438 5.34 13.59 10.12
CA LEU A 438 5.04 12.38 9.37
C LEU A 438 3.52 12.12 9.32
N ASP A 439 2.84 12.18 10.46
CA ASP A 439 1.41 11.89 10.56
C ASP A 439 0.57 12.87 9.73
N GLU A 440 1.02 14.12 9.65
CA GLU A 440 0.37 15.15 8.83
C GLU A 440 0.51 14.84 7.34
N LEU A 441 1.71 14.42 6.89
CA LEU A 441 1.92 14.00 5.50
C LEU A 441 1.15 12.74 5.15
N ASP A 442 1.12 11.74 6.06
CA ASP A 442 0.38 10.49 5.86
C ASP A 442 -1.13 10.77 5.74
N PHE A 443 -1.66 11.66 6.58
CA PHE A 443 -3.07 12.02 6.47
C PHE A 443 -3.40 12.64 5.11
N TRP A 444 -2.65 13.69 4.69
CA TRP A 444 -2.98 14.42 3.46
C TRP A 444 -2.63 13.66 2.18
N ALA A 445 -1.50 12.95 2.14
CA ALA A 445 -1.09 12.20 0.95
C ALA A 445 -1.55 10.74 0.98
N GLY A 446 -1.26 10.03 2.07
CA GLY A 446 -1.45 8.57 2.19
C GLY A 446 -2.86 8.16 2.57
N THR A 447 -3.73 9.08 2.99
CA THR A 447 -5.11 8.76 3.38
C THR A 447 -6.10 9.56 2.55
N PHE A 448 -6.21 10.88 2.76
CA PHE A 448 -7.20 11.71 2.09
C PHE A 448 -6.92 11.89 0.59
N GLY A 449 -5.65 12.15 0.24
CA GLY A 449 -5.23 12.37 -1.16
C GLY A 449 -5.50 11.17 -2.06
N LEU A 450 -5.33 9.94 -1.55
CA LEU A 450 -5.63 8.72 -2.32
C LEU A 450 -7.10 8.65 -2.73
N VAL A 451 -8.00 8.95 -1.81
CA VAL A 451 -9.45 8.93 -2.10
C VAL A 451 -9.84 10.03 -3.09
N VAL A 452 -9.24 11.22 -2.94
CA VAL A 452 -9.44 12.31 -3.90
C VAL A 452 -9.00 11.87 -5.30
N PHE A 453 -7.79 11.34 -5.43
CA PHE A 453 -7.25 10.96 -6.73
C PHE A 453 -8.01 9.77 -7.36
N ALA A 454 -8.30 8.71 -6.59
CA ALA A 454 -9.12 7.59 -7.07
C ALA A 454 -10.54 8.02 -7.48
N THR A 455 -11.13 9.02 -6.78
CA THR A 455 -12.42 9.60 -7.19
C THR A 455 -12.31 10.29 -8.54
N ILE A 456 -11.24 11.04 -8.77
CA ILE A 456 -10.97 11.68 -10.06
C ILE A 456 -10.80 10.61 -11.15
N GLU A 457 -10.05 9.54 -10.90
CA GLU A 457 -9.83 8.46 -11.86
C GLU A 457 -11.12 7.77 -12.28
N ILE A 458 -11.94 7.36 -11.31
CA ILE A 458 -13.19 6.66 -11.63
C ILE A 458 -14.20 7.57 -12.34
N VAL A 459 -14.25 8.86 -12.00
CA VAL A 459 -15.11 9.84 -12.69
C VAL A 459 -14.64 10.04 -14.14
N ILE A 460 -13.33 10.24 -14.35
CA ILE A 460 -12.78 10.38 -15.70
C ILE A 460 -13.03 9.12 -16.52
N PHE A 461 -12.75 7.94 -15.99
CA PHE A 461 -12.91 6.68 -16.71
C PHE A 461 -14.38 6.35 -17.00
N SER A 462 -15.24 6.46 -16.00
CA SER A 462 -16.63 5.98 -16.10
C SER A 462 -17.57 6.99 -16.76
N TRP A 463 -17.42 8.28 -16.48
CA TRP A 463 -18.38 9.30 -16.92
C TRP A 463 -17.85 10.14 -18.08
N ILE A 464 -16.57 10.55 -18.07
CA ILE A 464 -16.02 11.43 -19.11
C ILE A 464 -15.56 10.63 -20.32
N PHE A 465 -14.65 9.67 -20.16
CA PHE A 465 -14.23 8.75 -21.22
C PHE A 465 -15.37 7.84 -21.64
N GLY A 466 -16.15 7.42 -20.65
CA GLY A 466 -17.35 6.64 -20.79
C GLY A 466 -17.13 5.13 -20.65
N VAL A 467 -17.87 4.54 -19.70
CA VAL A 467 -17.76 3.12 -19.35
C VAL A 467 -17.87 2.15 -20.54
N LYS A 468 -18.61 2.53 -21.62
CA LYS A 468 -18.70 1.66 -22.81
C LYS A 468 -17.36 1.52 -23.53
N LYS A 469 -16.62 2.63 -23.67
CA LYS A 469 -15.27 2.65 -24.28
C LYS A 469 -14.27 1.96 -23.36
N GLY A 470 -14.26 2.32 -22.07
CA GLY A 470 -13.38 1.71 -21.06
C GLY A 470 -13.60 0.21 -20.94
N TRP A 471 -14.87 -0.26 -20.98
CA TRP A 471 -15.17 -1.70 -20.96
C TRP A 471 -14.61 -2.45 -22.16
N LYS A 472 -14.73 -1.86 -23.36
CA LYS A 472 -14.14 -2.45 -24.58
C LYS A 472 -12.63 -2.51 -24.50
N ASP A 473 -12.02 -1.42 -24.06
CA ASP A 473 -10.56 -1.35 -23.84
C ASP A 473 -10.12 -2.40 -22.82
N MET A 474 -10.72 -2.43 -21.64
CA MET A 474 -10.40 -3.37 -20.56
C MET A 474 -10.40 -4.85 -21.02
N HIS A 475 -11.32 -5.23 -21.92
CA HIS A 475 -11.42 -6.59 -22.44
C HIS A 475 -10.54 -6.86 -23.69
N LEU A 476 -9.77 -5.89 -24.14
CA LEU A 476 -8.86 -6.09 -25.26
C LEU A 476 -7.71 -7.04 -24.82
N GLY A 477 -7.66 -8.22 -25.44
CA GLY A 477 -6.70 -9.27 -25.07
C GLY A 477 -7.01 -10.03 -23.79
N ALA A 478 -8.20 -9.84 -23.19
CA ALA A 478 -8.58 -10.48 -21.95
C ALA A 478 -8.84 -11.99 -22.11
N ASP A 479 -8.17 -12.79 -21.28
CA ASP A 479 -8.39 -14.23 -21.15
C ASP A 479 -9.60 -14.55 -20.27
N MET A 480 -9.98 -13.60 -19.40
CA MET A 480 -11.11 -13.69 -18.49
C MET A 480 -12.15 -12.62 -18.85
N LYS A 481 -13.39 -13.05 -19.03
CA LYS A 481 -14.51 -12.12 -19.23
C LYS A 481 -15.06 -11.69 -17.88
N VAL A 482 -14.98 -10.40 -17.59
CA VAL A 482 -15.59 -9.81 -16.38
C VAL A 482 -17.11 -9.90 -16.50
N PRO A 483 -17.83 -10.34 -15.45
CA PRO A 483 -19.30 -10.40 -15.44
C PRO A 483 -19.93 -9.04 -15.78
N LYS A 484 -20.98 -9.04 -16.62
CA LYS A 484 -21.62 -7.80 -17.10
C LYS A 484 -22.13 -6.87 -15.99
N ILE A 485 -22.43 -7.42 -14.81
CA ILE A 485 -22.86 -6.63 -13.65
C ILE A 485 -21.80 -5.58 -13.26
N PHE A 486 -20.50 -5.88 -13.41
CA PHE A 486 -19.43 -4.94 -13.11
C PHE A 486 -19.43 -3.72 -14.04
N LYS A 487 -20.03 -3.80 -15.23
CA LYS A 487 -20.24 -2.61 -16.06
C LYS A 487 -21.23 -1.63 -15.44
N PHE A 488 -22.26 -2.14 -14.76
CA PHE A 488 -23.17 -1.32 -13.97
C PHE A 488 -22.47 -0.77 -12.71
N ILE A 489 -21.72 -1.63 -12.01
CA ILE A 489 -20.95 -1.23 -10.82
C ILE A 489 -19.96 -0.11 -11.17
N LEU A 490 -19.14 -0.26 -12.21
CA LEU A 490 -18.21 0.77 -12.65
C LEU A 490 -18.88 2.07 -13.08
N LYS A 491 -20.09 2.01 -13.65
CA LYS A 491 -20.79 3.22 -14.13
C LYS A 491 -21.47 4.01 -13.01
N TYR A 492 -22.02 3.32 -12.02
CA TYR A 492 -22.89 3.94 -11.03
C TYR A 492 -22.45 3.68 -9.58
N VAL A 493 -22.19 2.42 -9.22
CA VAL A 493 -21.95 2.04 -7.82
C VAL A 493 -20.61 2.58 -7.35
N THR A 494 -19.53 2.24 -8.03
CA THR A 494 -18.17 2.66 -7.61
C THR A 494 -18.01 4.20 -7.58
N PRO A 495 -18.41 4.98 -8.62
CA PRO A 495 -18.28 6.44 -8.57
C PRO A 495 -19.10 7.07 -7.46
N VAL A 496 -20.35 6.63 -7.26
CA VAL A 496 -21.23 7.16 -6.20
C VAL A 496 -20.67 6.80 -4.82
N TYR A 497 -20.25 5.57 -4.62
CA TYR A 497 -19.63 5.14 -3.37
C TYR A 497 -18.38 5.98 -3.06
N MET A 498 -17.53 6.24 -4.06
CA MET A 498 -16.35 7.10 -3.92
C MET A 498 -16.70 8.52 -3.49
N LEU A 499 -17.71 9.13 -4.12
CA LEU A 499 -18.16 10.47 -3.73
C LEU A 499 -18.73 10.50 -2.31
N VAL A 500 -19.47 9.47 -1.90
CA VAL A 500 -19.98 9.34 -0.53
C VAL A 500 -18.83 9.19 0.47
N VAL A 501 -17.85 8.32 0.19
CA VAL A 501 -16.66 8.13 1.05
C VAL A 501 -15.86 9.43 1.15
N LEU A 502 -15.61 10.10 0.02
CA LEU A 502 -14.88 11.38 0.00
C LEU A 502 -15.62 12.46 0.79
N GLY A 503 -16.95 12.60 0.60
CA GLY A 503 -17.77 13.57 1.34
C GLY A 503 -17.78 13.29 2.83
N ALA A 504 -17.97 12.02 3.22
CA ALA A 504 -17.99 11.62 4.62
C ALA A 504 -16.61 11.83 5.31
N TRP A 505 -15.51 11.47 4.66
CA TRP A 505 -14.18 11.73 5.19
C TRP A 505 -13.83 13.21 5.26
N THR A 506 -14.24 14.00 4.27
CA THR A 506 -14.07 15.45 4.33
C THR A 506 -14.74 16.02 5.58
N TYR A 507 -15.99 15.61 5.84
CA TYR A 507 -16.76 16.11 6.98
C TYR A 507 -16.24 15.60 8.32
N GLN A 508 -15.93 14.29 8.43
CA GLN A 508 -15.60 13.66 9.73
C GLN A 508 -14.14 13.92 10.14
N GLU A 509 -13.21 13.95 9.19
CA GLU A 509 -11.77 13.95 9.48
C GLU A 509 -11.06 15.19 8.92
N ALA A 510 -11.21 15.47 7.59
CA ALA A 510 -10.36 16.44 6.93
C ALA A 510 -10.59 17.87 7.43
N ILE A 511 -11.83 18.27 7.71
CA ILE A 511 -12.15 19.61 8.26
C ILE A 511 -11.53 19.77 9.65
N GLY A 512 -11.67 18.77 10.53
CA GLY A 512 -11.07 18.78 11.86
C GLY A 512 -9.55 18.87 11.82
N LYS A 513 -8.94 18.06 10.97
CA LYS A 513 -7.49 18.04 10.76
C LYS A 513 -6.99 19.36 10.15
N PHE A 514 -7.69 19.91 9.15
CA PHE A 514 -7.35 21.22 8.57
C PHE A 514 -7.36 22.33 9.61
N LEU A 515 -8.34 22.34 10.49
CA LEU A 515 -8.47 23.31 11.59
C LEU A 515 -7.57 23.00 12.80
N MET A 516 -6.72 21.95 12.74
CA MET A 516 -5.84 21.51 13.84
C MET A 516 -6.58 21.27 15.16
N LYS A 517 -7.83 20.77 15.09
CA LYS A 517 -8.62 20.50 16.29
C LYS A 517 -7.96 19.40 17.13
N GLY A 518 -7.70 19.70 18.41
CA GLY A 518 -7.09 18.77 19.37
C GLY A 518 -5.56 18.68 19.29
N GLU A 519 -4.90 19.44 18.39
CA GLU A 519 -3.44 19.48 18.31
C GLU A 519 -2.89 20.55 19.29
N GLU A 520 -1.76 20.23 19.94
CA GLU A 520 -1.06 21.17 20.81
C GLU A 520 -0.51 22.35 20.00
N GLN A 521 -0.65 23.55 20.52
CA GLN A 521 -0.21 24.78 19.85
C GLN A 521 1.29 24.78 19.53
N SER A 522 2.11 24.15 20.37
CA SER A 522 3.55 23.97 20.17
C SER A 522 3.91 23.21 18.90
N ARG A 523 3.01 22.33 18.41
CA ARG A 523 3.19 21.51 17.22
C ARG A 523 2.76 22.23 15.92
N HIS A 524 1.93 23.29 16.01
CA HIS A 524 1.36 23.97 14.84
C HIS A 524 2.39 24.42 13.79
N PRO A 525 3.55 25.02 14.13
CA PRO A 525 4.54 25.41 13.13
C PRO A 525 5.05 24.23 12.29
N TYR A 526 5.23 23.07 12.90
CA TYR A 526 5.71 21.85 12.24
C TYR A 526 4.63 21.23 11.36
N LEU A 527 3.38 21.24 11.80
CA LEU A 527 2.24 20.78 11.00
C LEU A 527 2.03 21.69 9.78
N TRP A 528 2.15 23.01 9.93
CA TRP A 528 2.14 23.94 8.79
C TRP A 528 3.33 23.73 7.87
N GLY A 529 4.52 23.41 8.40
CA GLY A 529 5.69 23.01 7.63
C GLY A 529 5.44 21.77 6.76
N ALA A 530 4.80 20.74 7.32
CA ALA A 530 4.41 19.53 6.59
C ALA A 530 3.39 19.83 5.47
N ARG A 531 2.38 20.67 5.74
CA ARG A 531 1.41 21.13 4.73
C ARG A 531 2.07 21.96 3.63
N ALA A 532 2.99 22.84 3.99
CA ALA A 532 3.74 23.64 3.02
C ALA A 532 4.58 22.72 2.11
N MET A 533 5.24 21.71 2.66
CA MET A 533 5.96 20.71 1.86
C MET A 533 5.00 19.92 0.96
N PHE A 534 3.86 19.45 1.47
CA PHE A 534 2.83 18.76 0.70
C PHE A 534 2.34 19.59 -0.49
N ILE A 535 1.90 20.82 -0.24
CA ILE A 535 1.40 21.74 -1.27
C ILE A 535 2.53 22.11 -2.23
N GLY A 536 3.74 22.39 -1.73
CA GLY A 536 4.92 22.75 -2.52
C GLY A 536 5.29 21.66 -3.52
N LEU A 537 5.32 20.40 -3.11
CA LEU A 537 5.60 19.26 -4.00
C LEU A 537 4.52 19.06 -5.07
N ILE A 538 3.24 19.28 -4.73
CA ILE A 538 2.15 19.27 -5.73
C ILE A 538 2.35 20.42 -6.73
N LEU A 539 2.60 21.63 -6.27
CA LEU A 539 2.81 22.80 -7.14
C LEU A 539 4.04 22.63 -8.05
N VAL A 540 5.14 22.09 -7.53
CA VAL A 540 6.32 21.74 -8.34
C VAL A 540 5.96 20.73 -9.43
N THR A 541 5.20 19.70 -9.10
CA THR A 541 4.76 18.69 -10.08
C THR A 541 3.83 19.31 -11.14
N VAL A 542 2.88 20.16 -10.73
CA VAL A 542 1.99 20.91 -11.65
C VAL A 542 2.81 21.83 -12.58
N LEU A 543 3.80 22.53 -12.04
CA LEU A 543 4.70 23.37 -12.84
C LEU A 543 5.50 22.54 -13.85
N MET A 544 6.02 21.39 -13.43
CA MET A 544 6.73 20.48 -14.33
C MET A 544 5.83 19.96 -15.45
N VAL A 545 4.59 19.62 -15.14
CA VAL A 545 3.58 19.23 -16.15
C VAL A 545 3.35 20.40 -17.13
N TRP A 546 3.17 21.62 -16.64
CA TRP A 546 3.01 22.79 -17.49
C TRP A 546 4.22 23.01 -18.42
N LEU A 547 5.44 22.93 -17.89
CA LEU A 547 6.69 23.07 -18.68
C LEU A 547 6.81 22.01 -19.76
N ALA A 548 6.49 20.73 -19.45
CA ALA A 548 6.53 19.63 -20.40
C ALA A 548 5.58 19.86 -21.58
N TRP A 549 4.34 20.28 -21.30
CA TRP A 549 3.33 20.54 -22.35
C TRP A 549 3.65 21.80 -23.16
N ARG A 550 4.18 22.85 -22.53
CA ARG A 550 4.64 24.05 -23.23
C ARG A 550 5.75 23.72 -24.25
N LYS A 551 6.68 22.83 -23.89
CA LYS A 551 7.74 22.37 -24.80
C LYS A 551 7.17 21.59 -25.98
N LYS A 552 6.23 20.67 -25.76
CA LYS A 552 5.57 19.89 -26.82
C LYS A 552 4.82 20.80 -27.81
N ASN A 553 4.05 21.77 -27.29
CA ASN A 553 3.29 22.70 -28.13
C ASN A 553 4.22 23.55 -29.01
N LYS A 554 5.38 24.01 -28.48
CA LYS A 554 6.36 24.74 -29.29
C LYS A 554 6.96 23.88 -30.40
N GLN A 555 7.24 22.59 -30.13
CA GLN A 555 7.76 21.67 -31.14
C GLN A 555 6.72 21.36 -32.25
N ALA A 556 5.44 21.24 -31.88
CA ALA A 556 4.35 21.02 -32.84
C ALA A 556 4.08 22.24 -33.75
N VAL A 557 4.39 23.46 -33.29
CA VAL A 557 4.25 24.69 -34.10
C VAL A 557 5.47 24.90 -35.01
N SER A 558 6.63 24.32 -34.69
CA SER A 558 7.86 24.42 -35.47
C SER A 558 8.03 23.33 -36.54
N GLN A 559 7.15 22.36 -36.58
CA GLN A 559 7.01 21.35 -37.65
C GLN A 559 5.82 21.70 -38.56
#